data_28f807900a0c5fd583240e30966a57e3
#
_entry.id   28f807900a0c5fd583240e30966a57e3
#
_cell.length_a   1.000
_cell.length_b   1.000
_cell.length_c   1.000
_cell.angle_alpha   90.00
_cell.angle_beta   90.00
_cell.angle_gamma   90.00
#
_symmetry.space_group_name_H-M   'P 1'
#
loop_
_entity.id
_entity.type
_entity.pdbx_description
1 polymer ?
#
loop_
_entity_poly.entity_id
_entity_poly.type
_entity_poly.pdbx_seq_one_letter_code
_entity_poly.pdbx_strand_id
1 'polypeptide(L)'
;MIMKKIDNPSLRVALVEDDRLLSEEIVEHLSAQGFDTYAVNSAAACDSLLERTAVDLFVIDWNLPGESGLSLSTRIRAAIPYAGILMMTARAGLYDRLTGYEQGGADVYLTKPVAPDELVAVFLRLGRRVKPLDRDAQWSLSLRERTLLGPKLGQKIRLTGQEITLLVALAQARENTLGWLVLCDLYSRDDHDHIMSKHALEEMVARLCKKFKAFSAEGAEPAIKAVRGIGYQLCIRVRMV
;
A
#
# COMPACT_ATOMS: atom_id res chain seq x y z
N MET A 1 -15.58 -20.93 23.89
CA MET A 1 -14.57 -19.93 24.36
C MET A 1 -14.75 -18.69 23.51
N ILE A 2 -15.35 -17.63 24.07
CA ILE A 2 -15.72 -16.42 23.31
C ILE A 2 -14.42 -15.69 22.94
N MET A 3 -14.02 -15.77 21.68
CA MET A 3 -12.89 -14.98 21.19
C MET A 3 -13.25 -13.48 21.28
N LYS A 4 -12.44 -12.75 22.04
CA LYS A 4 -12.54 -11.30 22.22
C LYS A 4 -12.58 -10.64 20.86
N LYS A 5 -13.63 -9.87 20.58
CA LYS A 5 -13.72 -8.98 19.42
C LYS A 5 -12.48 -8.10 19.42
N ILE A 6 -11.70 -8.19 18.38
CA ILE A 6 -10.38 -7.57 18.31
C ILE A 6 -10.59 -6.09 18.06
N ASP A 7 -10.13 -5.22 18.99
CA ASP A 7 -9.98 -3.78 18.81
C ASP A 7 -8.80 -3.50 17.84
N ASN A 8 -8.94 -3.95 16.59
CA ASN A 8 -7.99 -3.63 15.56
C ASN A 8 -8.74 -2.90 14.44
N PRO A 9 -8.22 -1.83 13.86
CA PRO A 9 -8.85 -1.22 12.70
C PRO A 9 -9.07 -2.33 11.68
N SER A 10 -10.30 -2.47 11.16
CA SER A 10 -10.69 -3.58 10.31
C SER A 10 -9.73 -3.69 9.12
N LEU A 11 -8.90 -4.75 9.13
CA LEU A 11 -7.99 -5.05 8.02
C LEU A 11 -8.81 -5.41 6.79
N ARG A 12 -8.42 -4.88 5.64
CA ARG A 12 -9.07 -5.17 4.36
C ARG A 12 -8.41 -6.37 3.71
N VAL A 13 -9.21 -7.37 3.43
CA VAL A 13 -8.77 -8.65 2.88
C VAL A 13 -9.29 -8.79 1.45
N ALA A 14 -8.41 -9.04 0.49
CA ALA A 14 -8.81 -9.54 -0.83
C ALA A 14 -8.69 -11.06 -0.85
N LEU A 15 -9.80 -11.73 -1.11
CA LEU A 15 -9.87 -13.16 -1.37
C LEU A 15 -9.94 -13.37 -2.89
N VAL A 16 -8.93 -14.02 -3.46
CA VAL A 16 -8.86 -14.35 -4.89
C VAL A 16 -9.02 -15.86 -5.04
N GLU A 17 -10.23 -16.28 -5.35
CA GLU A 17 -10.66 -17.69 -5.40
C GLU A 17 -11.74 -17.86 -6.47
N ASP A 18 -11.58 -18.79 -7.40
CA ASP A 18 -12.54 -19.02 -8.47
C ASP A 18 -13.66 -20.00 -8.08
N ASP A 19 -13.46 -20.82 -7.04
CA ASP A 19 -14.55 -21.61 -6.45
C ASP A 19 -15.47 -20.71 -5.63
N ARG A 20 -16.68 -20.51 -6.16
CA ARG A 20 -17.69 -19.64 -5.57
C ARG A 20 -18.12 -20.10 -4.17
N LEU A 21 -18.33 -21.39 -3.96
CA LEU A 21 -18.83 -21.93 -2.70
C LEU A 21 -17.77 -21.75 -1.60
N LEU A 22 -16.52 -22.09 -1.90
CA LEU A 22 -15.39 -21.90 -0.99
C LEU A 22 -15.18 -20.40 -0.69
N SER A 23 -15.32 -19.55 -1.70
CA SER A 23 -15.19 -18.10 -1.55
C SER A 23 -16.24 -17.53 -0.60
N GLU A 24 -17.52 -17.91 -0.78
CA GLU A 24 -18.64 -17.48 0.07
C GLU A 24 -18.42 -17.91 1.54
N GLU A 25 -17.99 -19.16 1.78
CA GLU A 25 -17.70 -19.69 3.12
C GLU A 25 -16.58 -18.90 3.82
N ILE A 26 -15.48 -18.67 3.11
CA ILE A 26 -14.33 -17.91 3.66
C ILE A 26 -14.72 -16.47 3.96
N VAL A 27 -15.45 -15.81 3.07
CA VAL A 27 -15.93 -14.42 3.26
C VAL A 27 -16.81 -14.32 4.49
N GLU A 28 -17.79 -15.21 4.64
CA GLU A 28 -18.69 -15.23 5.80
C GLU A 28 -17.89 -15.36 7.11
N HIS A 29 -16.95 -16.30 7.14
CA HIS A 29 -16.16 -16.56 8.34
C HIS A 29 -15.24 -15.37 8.68
N LEU A 30 -14.51 -14.82 7.72
CA LEU A 30 -13.62 -13.66 7.94
C LEU A 30 -14.40 -12.40 8.35
N SER A 31 -15.56 -12.17 7.71
CA SER A 31 -16.43 -11.03 8.04
C SER A 31 -16.98 -11.13 9.46
N ALA A 32 -17.34 -12.34 9.92
CA ALA A 32 -17.77 -12.60 11.30
C ALA A 32 -16.66 -12.28 12.32
N GLN A 33 -15.39 -12.40 11.94
CA GLN A 33 -14.24 -12.04 12.77
C GLN A 33 -13.85 -10.55 12.69
N GLY A 34 -14.58 -9.75 11.91
CA GLY A 34 -14.38 -8.30 11.81
C GLY A 34 -13.41 -7.86 10.72
N PHE A 35 -13.04 -8.73 9.78
CA PHE A 35 -12.30 -8.36 8.59
C PHE A 35 -13.23 -7.74 7.54
N ASP A 36 -12.75 -6.72 6.84
CA ASP A 36 -13.43 -6.13 5.69
C ASP A 36 -13.00 -6.90 4.42
N THR A 37 -13.82 -7.87 3.98
CA THR A 37 -13.42 -8.89 3.01
C THR A 37 -14.04 -8.64 1.64
N TYR A 38 -13.21 -8.63 0.61
CA TYR A 38 -13.55 -8.46 -0.81
C TYR A 38 -13.20 -9.73 -1.57
N ALA A 39 -14.20 -10.43 -2.11
CA ALA A 39 -13.99 -11.62 -2.93
C ALA A 39 -13.93 -11.26 -4.42
N VAL A 40 -12.98 -11.85 -5.11
CA VAL A 40 -12.80 -11.75 -6.56
C VAL A 40 -12.40 -13.14 -7.11
N ASN A 41 -12.74 -13.43 -8.35
CA ASN A 41 -12.60 -14.77 -8.93
C ASN A 41 -11.42 -14.95 -9.89
N SER A 42 -10.59 -13.93 -10.05
CA SER A 42 -9.45 -13.96 -10.98
C SER A 42 -8.43 -12.87 -10.66
N ALA A 43 -7.22 -13.01 -11.21
CA ALA A 43 -6.18 -11.99 -11.11
C ALA A 43 -6.62 -10.63 -11.71
N ALA A 44 -7.28 -10.64 -12.86
CA ALA A 44 -7.79 -9.43 -13.49
C ALA A 44 -8.85 -8.71 -12.63
N ALA A 45 -9.73 -9.47 -11.96
CA ALA A 45 -10.71 -8.90 -11.03
C ALA A 45 -10.02 -8.34 -9.77
N CYS A 46 -8.93 -8.96 -9.32
CA CYS A 46 -8.09 -8.44 -8.25
C CYS A 46 -7.45 -7.10 -8.63
N ASP A 47 -6.90 -6.98 -9.84
CA ASP A 47 -6.36 -5.72 -10.33
C ASP A 47 -7.41 -4.61 -10.34
N SER A 48 -8.62 -4.90 -10.84
CA SER A 48 -9.75 -3.96 -10.82
C SER A 48 -10.21 -3.57 -9.41
N LEU A 49 -10.10 -4.47 -8.43
CA LEU A 49 -10.34 -4.16 -7.02
C LEU A 49 -9.28 -3.20 -6.49
N LEU A 50 -8.01 -3.45 -6.78
CA LEU A 50 -6.88 -2.65 -6.31
C LEU A 50 -6.85 -1.23 -6.89
N GLU A 51 -7.49 -0.99 -8.04
CA GLU A 51 -7.69 0.37 -8.57
C GLU A 51 -8.60 1.23 -7.67
N ARG A 52 -9.51 0.61 -6.91
CA ARG A 52 -10.56 1.28 -6.14
C ARG A 52 -10.37 1.19 -4.63
N THR A 53 -9.70 0.12 -4.17
CA THR A 53 -9.64 -0.23 -2.76
C THR A 53 -8.20 -0.59 -2.38
N ALA A 54 -7.68 0.04 -1.33
CA ALA A 54 -6.42 -0.41 -0.75
C ALA A 54 -6.67 -1.70 0.05
N VAL A 55 -5.80 -2.69 -0.07
CA VAL A 55 -5.90 -4.01 0.54
C VAL A 55 -4.69 -4.24 1.44
N ASP A 56 -4.93 -4.75 2.65
CA ASP A 56 -3.92 -5.00 3.67
C ASP A 56 -3.42 -6.46 3.62
N LEU A 57 -4.33 -7.39 3.37
CA LEU A 57 -4.08 -8.84 3.36
C LEU A 57 -4.66 -9.47 2.09
N PHE A 58 -3.98 -10.46 1.56
CA PHE A 58 -4.41 -11.23 0.40
C PHE A 58 -4.49 -12.72 0.74
N VAL A 59 -5.59 -13.36 0.33
CA VAL A 59 -5.71 -14.82 0.21
C VAL A 59 -5.81 -15.13 -1.26
N ILE A 60 -4.89 -15.93 -1.77
CA ILE A 60 -4.80 -16.17 -3.20
C ILE A 60 -4.79 -17.68 -3.43
N ASP A 61 -5.73 -18.19 -4.20
CA ASP A 61 -5.63 -19.56 -4.71
C ASP A 61 -4.46 -19.68 -5.69
N TRP A 62 -3.73 -20.75 -5.58
CA TRP A 62 -2.65 -21.10 -6.54
C TRP A 62 -3.20 -21.29 -7.95
N ASN A 63 -4.33 -21.98 -8.08
CA ASN A 63 -4.92 -22.37 -9.35
C ASN A 63 -6.01 -21.40 -9.79
N LEU A 64 -5.65 -20.22 -10.22
CA LEU A 64 -6.60 -19.26 -10.78
C LEU A 64 -6.72 -19.39 -12.31
N PRO A 65 -7.87 -19.06 -12.89
CA PRO A 65 -8.04 -19.01 -14.34
C PRO A 65 -7.22 -17.88 -14.96
N GLY A 66 -6.52 -18.17 -16.04
CA GLY A 66 -5.69 -17.23 -16.79
C GLY A 66 -4.30 -17.06 -16.17
N GLU A 67 -4.14 -16.15 -15.22
CA GLU A 67 -2.88 -15.93 -14.50
C GLU A 67 -2.86 -16.79 -13.22
N SER A 68 -1.74 -17.49 -12.96
CA SER A 68 -1.58 -18.30 -11.75
C SER A 68 -1.49 -17.41 -10.50
N GLY A 69 -1.98 -17.91 -9.35
CA GLY A 69 -1.86 -17.21 -8.08
C GLY A 69 -0.41 -16.90 -7.68
N LEU A 70 0.55 -17.74 -8.08
CA LEU A 70 1.97 -17.51 -7.84
C LEU A 70 2.45 -16.24 -8.57
N SER A 71 2.12 -16.09 -9.85
CA SER A 71 2.44 -14.89 -10.64
C SER A 71 1.78 -13.66 -10.02
N LEU A 72 0.50 -13.74 -9.68
CA LEU A 72 -0.24 -12.67 -9.04
C LEU A 72 0.41 -12.27 -7.70
N SER A 73 0.77 -13.23 -6.84
CA SER A 73 1.40 -12.94 -5.54
C SER A 73 2.74 -12.22 -5.70
N THR A 74 3.53 -12.61 -6.70
CA THR A 74 4.82 -11.96 -7.02
C THR A 74 4.62 -10.51 -7.47
N ARG A 75 3.62 -10.26 -8.32
CA ARG A 75 3.27 -8.89 -8.77
C ARG A 75 2.77 -8.03 -7.61
N ILE A 76 1.88 -8.59 -6.78
CA ILE A 76 1.36 -7.89 -5.59
C ILE A 76 2.51 -7.54 -4.64
N ARG A 77 3.41 -8.47 -4.35
CA ARG A 77 4.58 -8.22 -3.50
C ARG A 77 5.47 -7.10 -4.04
N ALA A 78 5.71 -7.08 -5.34
CA ALA A 78 6.49 -6.03 -5.98
C ALA A 78 5.80 -4.65 -5.91
N ALA A 79 4.48 -4.62 -6.03
CA ALA A 79 3.68 -3.39 -6.04
C ALA A 79 3.31 -2.90 -4.62
N ILE A 80 3.06 -3.84 -3.69
CA ILE A 80 2.66 -3.57 -2.30
C ILE A 80 3.59 -4.36 -1.36
N PRO A 81 4.81 -3.90 -1.11
CA PRO A 81 5.83 -4.67 -0.38
C PRO A 81 5.44 -5.09 1.04
N TYR A 82 4.50 -4.40 1.66
CA TYR A 82 4.08 -4.63 3.04
C TYR A 82 2.77 -5.40 3.18
N ALA A 83 2.11 -5.75 2.07
CA ALA A 83 0.90 -6.56 2.12
C ALA A 83 1.20 -7.93 2.77
N GLY A 84 0.29 -8.42 3.58
CA GLY A 84 0.32 -9.81 4.01
C GLY A 84 -0.27 -10.68 2.90
N ILE A 85 0.48 -11.68 2.43
CA ILE A 85 0.03 -12.56 1.34
C ILE A 85 0.03 -13.99 1.82
N LEU A 86 -1.14 -14.62 1.77
CA LEU A 86 -1.36 -16.03 2.04
C LEU A 86 -1.78 -16.73 0.75
N MET A 87 -1.09 -17.80 0.42
CA MET A 87 -1.44 -18.68 -0.71
C MET A 87 -2.20 -19.89 -0.22
N MET A 88 -3.31 -20.23 -0.88
CA MET A 88 -4.00 -21.50 -0.71
C MET A 88 -3.64 -22.44 -1.89
N THR A 89 -3.36 -23.70 -1.61
CA THR A 89 -2.99 -24.64 -2.65
C THR A 89 -3.52 -26.04 -2.39
N ALA A 90 -4.04 -26.70 -3.40
CA ALA A 90 -4.35 -28.12 -3.35
C ALA A 90 -3.08 -29.02 -3.42
N ARG A 91 -1.93 -28.42 -3.72
CA ARG A 91 -0.65 -29.13 -3.89
C ARG A 91 0.07 -29.26 -2.55
N ALA A 92 0.06 -30.46 -1.99
CA ALA A 92 0.75 -30.78 -0.73
C ALA A 92 2.26 -31.08 -0.91
N GLY A 93 2.78 -31.08 -2.15
CA GLY A 93 4.16 -31.44 -2.46
C GLY A 93 5.18 -30.50 -1.80
N LEU A 94 6.23 -31.06 -1.20
CA LEU A 94 7.33 -30.30 -0.62
C LEU A 94 8.01 -29.40 -1.67
N TYR A 95 8.16 -29.89 -2.89
CA TYR A 95 8.80 -29.18 -4.00
C TYR A 95 8.00 -27.95 -4.44
N ASP A 96 6.68 -28.07 -4.55
CA ASP A 96 5.81 -26.94 -4.92
C ASP A 96 5.85 -25.84 -3.87
N ARG A 97 5.90 -26.20 -2.58
CA ARG A 97 6.04 -25.22 -1.47
C ARG A 97 7.40 -24.54 -1.46
N LEU A 98 8.49 -25.28 -1.68
CA LEU A 98 9.83 -24.70 -1.77
C LEU A 98 9.92 -23.71 -2.94
N THR A 99 9.42 -24.08 -4.12
CA THR A 99 9.36 -23.18 -5.28
C THR A 99 8.51 -21.95 -4.98
N GLY A 100 7.41 -22.11 -4.26
CA GLY A 100 6.56 -21.01 -3.83
C GLY A 100 7.29 -20.04 -2.88
N TYR A 101 8.06 -20.54 -1.90
CA TYR A 101 8.84 -19.70 -1.00
C TYR A 101 10.03 -19.00 -1.69
N GLU A 102 10.66 -19.63 -2.68
CA GLU A 102 11.80 -19.06 -3.39
C GLU A 102 11.39 -18.05 -4.48
N GLN A 103 10.29 -18.30 -5.17
CA GLN A 103 9.86 -17.53 -6.33
C GLN A 103 8.58 -16.71 -6.11
N GLY A 104 7.82 -17.03 -5.06
CA GLY A 104 6.54 -16.39 -4.75
C GLY A 104 6.68 -15.18 -3.84
N GLY A 105 5.71 -14.28 -3.92
CA GLY A 105 5.61 -13.14 -3.02
C GLY A 105 4.90 -13.44 -1.69
N ALA A 106 4.49 -14.69 -1.43
CA ALA A 106 3.67 -15.04 -0.27
C ALA A 106 4.47 -15.16 1.04
N ASP A 107 3.82 -14.79 2.14
CA ASP A 107 4.34 -14.94 3.50
C ASP A 107 4.03 -16.32 4.09
N VAL A 108 2.90 -16.92 3.69
CA VAL A 108 2.39 -18.19 4.20
C VAL A 108 1.74 -19.01 3.09
N TYR A 109 1.91 -20.32 3.14
CA TYR A 109 1.24 -21.29 2.27
C TYR A 109 0.40 -22.24 3.11
N LEU A 110 -0.91 -22.33 2.81
CA LEU A 110 -1.82 -23.30 3.40
C LEU A 110 -2.30 -24.30 2.36
N THR A 111 -2.41 -25.55 2.79
CA THR A 111 -2.89 -26.65 1.92
C THR A 111 -4.39 -26.80 2.07
N LYS A 112 -5.13 -26.80 0.97
CA LYS A 112 -6.57 -27.09 0.94
C LYS A 112 -6.84 -28.56 1.32
N PRO A 113 -7.88 -28.87 2.13
CA PRO A 113 -8.86 -27.95 2.70
C PRO A 113 -8.28 -27.14 3.87
N VAL A 114 -8.52 -25.82 3.89
CA VAL A 114 -8.05 -24.91 4.93
C VAL A 114 -9.16 -24.74 5.96
N ALA A 115 -8.82 -25.00 7.23
CA ALA A 115 -9.76 -24.71 8.31
C ALA A 115 -9.95 -23.19 8.46
N PRO A 116 -11.19 -22.68 8.54
CA PRO A 116 -11.44 -21.24 8.67
C PRO A 116 -10.72 -20.61 9.86
N ASP A 117 -10.66 -21.30 11.00
CA ASP A 117 -9.93 -20.83 12.19
C ASP A 117 -8.41 -20.71 11.95
N GLU A 118 -7.83 -21.55 11.10
CA GLU A 118 -6.43 -21.47 10.71
C GLU A 118 -6.15 -20.21 9.89
N LEU A 119 -7.03 -19.87 8.93
CA LEU A 119 -6.97 -18.61 8.19
C LEU A 119 -6.98 -17.40 9.13
N VAL A 120 -7.91 -17.38 10.09
CA VAL A 120 -8.01 -16.31 11.08
C VAL A 120 -6.73 -16.20 11.91
N ALA A 121 -6.19 -17.32 12.41
CA ALA A 121 -4.97 -17.33 13.21
C ALA A 121 -3.76 -16.78 12.42
N VAL A 122 -3.61 -17.17 11.15
CA VAL A 122 -2.58 -16.66 10.26
C VAL A 122 -2.77 -15.17 10.01
N PHE A 123 -4.00 -14.71 9.73
CA PHE A 123 -4.29 -13.30 9.50
C PHE A 123 -4.02 -12.42 10.70
N LEU A 124 -4.36 -12.88 11.90
CA LEU A 124 -4.02 -12.17 13.13
C LEU A 124 -2.51 -12.02 13.31
N ARG A 125 -1.76 -13.02 12.87
CA ARG A 125 -0.31 -13.00 12.94
C ARG A 125 0.29 -12.09 11.86
N LEU A 126 -0.17 -12.21 10.62
CA LEU A 126 0.22 -11.34 9.51
C LEU A 126 -0.20 -9.89 9.77
N GLY A 127 -1.42 -9.66 10.25
CA GLY A 127 -1.94 -8.33 10.54
C GLY A 127 -1.17 -7.56 11.62
N ARG A 128 -0.48 -8.26 12.54
CA ARG A 128 0.46 -7.62 13.50
C ARG A 128 1.74 -7.13 12.82
N ARG A 129 2.14 -7.74 11.72
CA ARG A 129 3.32 -7.37 10.92
C ARG A 129 2.96 -6.37 9.84
N VAL A 130 1.81 -6.56 9.23
CA VAL A 130 1.16 -5.58 8.38
C VAL A 130 0.66 -4.49 9.34
N LYS A 131 1.41 -3.43 9.49
CA LYS A 131 0.83 -2.22 10.04
C LYS A 131 -0.35 -1.92 9.14
N PRO A 132 -1.60 -1.83 9.65
CA PRO A 132 -2.75 -1.49 8.83
C PRO A 132 -2.30 -0.33 7.97
N LEU A 133 -2.47 -0.43 6.66
CA LEU A 133 -2.30 0.73 5.78
C LEU A 133 -3.18 1.77 6.44
N ASP A 134 -2.53 2.72 7.11
CA ASP A 134 -3.23 3.74 7.86
C ASP A 134 -4.28 4.25 6.89
N ARG A 135 -5.60 4.06 7.19
CA ARG A 135 -6.69 4.40 6.26
C ARG A 135 -6.56 5.83 5.77
N ASP A 136 -5.74 6.58 6.49
CA ASP A 136 -5.35 7.93 6.25
C ASP A 136 -3.99 8.09 5.55
N ALA A 137 -3.14 7.05 5.45
CA ALA A 137 -1.87 7.13 4.74
C ALA A 137 -2.07 6.72 3.27
N GLN A 138 -2.30 7.71 2.42
CA GLN A 138 -2.52 7.46 0.99
C GLN A 138 -1.24 7.09 0.23
N TRP A 139 -0.06 7.45 0.74
CA TRP A 139 1.21 7.31 0.04
C TRP A 139 2.32 6.76 0.96
N SER A 140 3.19 5.91 0.40
CA SER A 140 4.36 5.35 1.11
C SER A 140 5.66 5.84 0.45
N LEU A 141 6.49 6.56 1.22
CA LEU A 141 7.75 7.12 0.76
C LEU A 141 8.92 6.20 1.15
N SER A 142 9.57 5.59 0.16
CA SER A 142 10.82 4.87 0.33
C SER A 142 12.00 5.81 0.12
N LEU A 143 12.72 6.12 1.20
CA LEU A 143 13.91 6.95 1.15
C LEU A 143 15.05 6.25 0.41
N ARG A 144 15.17 4.94 0.59
CA ARG A 144 16.21 4.11 -0.05
C ARG A 144 16.03 4.04 -1.57
N GLU A 145 14.82 3.80 -2.04
CA GLU A 145 14.52 3.68 -3.46
C GLU A 145 14.24 5.02 -4.13
N ARG A 146 14.11 6.09 -3.35
CA ARG A 146 13.68 7.42 -3.81
C ARG A 146 12.37 7.36 -4.59
N THR A 147 11.42 6.59 -4.07
CA THR A 147 10.11 6.40 -4.70
C THR A 147 8.98 6.65 -3.73
N LEU A 148 7.90 7.20 -4.25
CA LEU A 148 6.64 7.37 -3.56
C LEU A 148 5.61 6.45 -4.20
N LEU A 149 5.08 5.51 -3.42
CA LEU A 149 4.04 4.56 -3.85
C LEU A 149 2.69 5.09 -3.40
N GLY A 150 1.76 5.19 -4.33
CA GLY A 150 0.39 5.60 -4.06
C GLY A 150 -0.49 4.48 -3.50
N PRO A 151 -1.71 4.83 -3.05
CA PRO A 151 -2.65 3.87 -2.47
C PRO A 151 -3.21 2.87 -3.48
N LYS A 152 -3.11 3.17 -4.79
CA LYS A 152 -3.59 2.31 -5.87
C LYS A 152 -2.43 1.59 -6.55
N LEU A 153 -2.72 0.37 -7.04
CA LEU A 153 -1.73 -0.41 -7.79
C LEU A 153 -1.17 0.40 -8.97
N GLY A 154 0.14 0.32 -9.18
CA GLY A 154 0.82 1.01 -10.29
C GLY A 154 1.12 2.49 -10.06
N GLN A 155 0.63 3.09 -8.98
CA GLN A 155 0.98 4.48 -8.65
C GLN A 155 2.39 4.54 -8.03
N LYS A 156 3.38 4.80 -8.86
CA LYS A 156 4.79 4.94 -8.45
C LYS A 156 5.37 6.22 -9.02
N ILE A 157 5.85 7.09 -8.14
CA ILE A 157 6.51 8.36 -8.48
C ILE A 157 7.99 8.27 -8.12
N ARG A 158 8.88 8.48 -9.09
CA ARG A 158 10.31 8.68 -8.83
C ARG A 158 10.55 10.10 -8.36
N LEU A 159 11.28 10.24 -7.25
CA LEU A 159 11.58 11.51 -6.62
C LEU A 159 13.07 11.84 -6.70
N THR A 160 13.37 13.13 -6.83
CA THR A 160 14.72 13.67 -6.63
C THR A 160 15.01 13.81 -5.13
N GLY A 161 16.27 14.00 -4.76
CA GLY A 161 16.65 14.25 -3.36
C GLY A 161 15.91 15.47 -2.78
N GLN A 162 15.85 16.57 -3.54
CA GLN A 162 15.15 17.79 -3.13
C GLN A 162 13.63 17.58 -2.94
N GLU A 163 12.98 16.81 -3.82
CA GLU A 163 11.56 16.48 -3.67
C GLU A 163 11.28 15.61 -2.43
N ILE A 164 12.20 14.70 -2.10
CA ILE A 164 12.12 13.90 -0.86
C ILE A 164 12.24 14.80 0.35
N THR A 165 13.24 15.69 0.39
CA THR A 165 13.44 16.64 1.48
C THR A 165 12.20 17.50 1.70
N LEU A 166 11.57 18.00 0.64
CA LEU A 166 10.31 18.74 0.71
C LEU A 166 9.18 17.92 1.34
N LEU A 167 8.96 16.72 0.81
CA LEU A 167 7.87 15.85 1.30
C LEU A 167 8.05 15.46 2.76
N VAL A 168 9.28 15.11 3.16
CA VAL A 168 9.61 14.76 4.55
C VAL A 168 9.38 15.95 5.46
N ALA A 169 9.89 17.14 5.09
CA ALA A 169 9.74 18.34 5.89
C ALA A 169 8.26 18.73 6.09
N LEU A 170 7.46 18.69 5.01
CA LEU A 170 6.03 18.99 5.09
C LEU A 170 5.27 17.93 5.91
N ALA A 171 5.59 16.63 5.73
CA ALA A 171 4.92 15.55 6.46
C ALA A 171 5.21 15.56 7.97
N GLN A 172 6.36 16.10 8.39
CA GLN A 172 6.76 16.22 9.79
C GLN A 172 6.31 17.56 10.43
N ALA A 173 5.88 18.52 9.62
CA ALA A 173 5.46 19.81 10.09
C ALA A 173 4.10 19.77 10.78
N ARG A 174 3.89 20.69 11.73
CA ARG A 174 2.57 20.89 12.34
C ARG A 174 1.56 21.25 11.26
N GLU A 175 0.42 20.53 11.26
CA GLU A 175 -0.64 20.69 10.25
C GLU A 175 -0.14 20.48 8.80
N ASN A 176 0.98 19.74 8.64
CA ASN A 176 1.63 19.49 7.36
C ASN A 176 1.96 20.76 6.57
N THR A 177 2.21 21.88 7.27
CA THR A 177 2.39 23.20 6.66
C THR A 177 3.72 23.82 7.07
N LEU A 178 4.47 24.34 6.09
CA LEU A 178 5.72 25.07 6.30
C LEU A 178 5.74 26.39 5.54
N GLY A 179 6.31 27.40 6.19
CA GLY A 179 6.57 28.69 5.58
C GLY A 179 7.64 28.61 4.50
N TRP A 180 7.50 29.45 3.45
CA TRP A 180 8.46 29.46 2.34
C TRP A 180 9.89 29.81 2.79
N LEU A 181 10.06 30.68 3.80
CA LEU A 181 11.38 30.99 4.36
C LEU A 181 12.04 29.76 4.98
N VAL A 182 11.30 29.00 5.78
CA VAL A 182 11.78 27.76 6.41
C VAL A 182 12.17 26.73 5.36
N LEU A 183 11.37 26.61 4.30
CA LEU A 183 11.65 25.71 3.19
C LEU A 183 12.90 26.15 2.42
N CYS A 184 13.09 27.43 2.13
CA CYS A 184 14.30 27.92 1.48
C CYS A 184 15.56 27.68 2.35
N ASP A 185 15.46 27.93 3.67
CA ASP A 185 16.55 27.71 4.62
C ASP A 185 16.95 26.22 4.71
N LEU A 186 15.99 25.32 4.61
CA LEU A 186 16.21 23.87 4.61
C LEU A 186 17.16 23.43 3.49
N TYR A 187 17.07 24.03 2.31
CA TYR A 187 17.91 23.71 1.15
C TYR A 187 19.24 24.47 1.14
N SER A 188 19.35 25.53 1.92
CA SER A 188 20.57 26.33 1.98
C SER A 188 21.63 25.72 2.92
N ARG A 189 21.27 24.73 3.73
CA ARG A 189 22.18 24.10 4.71
C ARG A 189 23.17 23.09 4.12
N ASP A 190 22.83 22.51 2.98
CA ASP A 190 23.63 21.44 2.36
C ASP A 190 24.71 21.95 1.39
N ASP A 191 24.67 23.21 0.95
CA ASP A 191 25.63 23.75 0.01
C ASP A 191 25.87 25.23 0.29
N HIS A 192 27.03 25.59 0.79
CA HIS A 192 27.38 26.94 1.21
C HIS A 192 27.29 28.01 0.10
N ASP A 193 27.10 27.58 -1.16
CA ASP A 193 27.09 28.47 -2.33
C ASP A 193 25.70 28.61 -3.01
N HIS A 194 24.67 27.81 -2.63
CA HIS A 194 23.36 27.85 -3.30
C HIS A 194 22.23 28.13 -2.32
N ILE A 195 21.83 29.40 -2.21
CA ILE A 195 20.60 29.81 -1.51
C ILE A 195 19.41 29.47 -2.41
N MET A 196 18.53 28.57 -1.98
CA MET A 196 17.28 28.28 -2.67
C MET A 196 16.42 29.54 -2.75
N SER A 197 16.22 30.07 -3.97
CA SER A 197 15.31 31.19 -4.15
C SER A 197 13.85 30.76 -4.04
N LYS A 198 12.97 31.71 -3.69
CA LYS A 198 11.52 31.45 -3.66
C LYS A 198 11.02 30.93 -5.02
N HIS A 199 11.51 31.48 -6.12
CA HIS A 199 11.14 31.07 -7.46
C HIS A 199 11.57 29.62 -7.77
N ALA A 200 12.80 29.23 -7.40
CA ALA A 200 13.27 27.86 -7.55
C ALA A 200 12.43 26.85 -6.73
N LEU A 201 12.01 27.24 -5.50
CA LEU A 201 11.10 26.45 -4.70
C LEU A 201 9.73 26.31 -5.38
N GLU A 202 9.16 27.39 -5.91
CA GLU A 202 7.88 27.36 -6.64
C GLU A 202 7.94 26.44 -7.85
N GLU A 203 9.01 26.49 -8.65
CA GLU A 203 9.21 25.59 -9.78
C GLU A 203 9.33 24.13 -9.36
N MET A 204 10.06 23.84 -8.27
CA MET A 204 10.21 22.48 -7.75
C MET A 204 8.85 21.92 -7.28
N VAL A 205 8.08 22.71 -6.54
CA VAL A 205 6.72 22.34 -6.11
C VAL A 205 5.81 22.11 -7.31
N ALA A 206 5.87 22.97 -8.33
CA ALA A 206 5.06 22.82 -9.54
C ALA A 206 5.40 21.51 -10.30
N ARG A 207 6.69 21.17 -10.40
CA ARG A 207 7.13 19.90 -11.01
C ARG A 207 6.63 18.69 -10.22
N LEU A 208 6.72 18.74 -8.89
CA LEU A 208 6.24 17.68 -8.02
C LEU A 208 4.71 17.53 -8.13
N CYS A 209 3.96 18.62 -8.09
CA CYS A 209 2.51 18.61 -8.30
C CYS A 209 2.11 18.02 -9.66
N LYS A 210 2.90 18.27 -10.73
CA LYS A 210 2.66 17.67 -12.03
C LYS A 210 2.81 16.13 -12.01
N LYS A 211 3.77 15.60 -11.25
CA LYS A 211 3.93 14.15 -11.06
C LYS A 211 2.73 13.52 -10.35
N PHE A 212 2.17 14.20 -9.34
CA PHE A 212 0.95 13.74 -8.65
C PHE A 212 -0.28 13.78 -9.55
N LYS A 213 -0.42 14.80 -10.40
CA LYS A 213 -1.57 14.93 -11.32
C LYS A 213 -1.72 13.74 -12.25
N ALA A 214 -0.62 13.05 -12.61
CA ALA A 214 -0.68 11.86 -13.45
C ALA A 214 -1.47 10.70 -12.81
N PHE A 215 -1.69 10.74 -11.50
CA PHE A 215 -2.39 9.71 -10.72
C PHE A 215 -3.65 10.22 -10.01
N SER A 216 -4.00 11.49 -10.17
CA SER A 216 -5.18 12.10 -9.55
C SER A 216 -6.37 12.01 -10.48
N ALA A 217 -7.55 11.74 -9.92
CA ALA A 217 -8.81 11.86 -10.66
C ALA A 217 -9.06 13.33 -11.03
N GLU A 218 -9.83 13.56 -12.10
CA GLU A 218 -10.25 14.89 -12.51
C GLU A 218 -11.05 15.56 -11.36
N GLY A 219 -10.63 16.75 -10.93
CA GLY A 219 -11.25 17.45 -9.80
C GLY A 219 -10.75 17.07 -8.40
N ALA A 220 -9.77 16.17 -8.26
CA ALA A 220 -9.18 15.85 -6.96
C ALA A 220 -8.39 17.01 -6.37
N GLU A 221 -8.40 17.13 -5.03
CA GLU A 221 -7.55 18.11 -4.34
C GLU A 221 -6.06 17.89 -4.68
N PRO A 222 -5.28 18.98 -4.80
CA PRO A 222 -3.86 18.86 -5.10
C PRO A 222 -3.11 18.24 -3.90
N ALA A 223 -2.14 17.37 -4.19
CA ALA A 223 -1.31 16.74 -3.16
C ALA A 223 -0.52 17.76 -2.31
N ILE A 224 -0.14 18.90 -2.92
CA ILE A 224 0.50 20.04 -2.25
C ILE A 224 -0.23 21.28 -2.70
N LYS A 225 -0.65 22.12 -1.77
CA LYS A 225 -1.29 23.41 -2.06
C LYS A 225 -0.48 24.58 -1.49
N ALA A 226 -0.51 25.70 -2.20
CA ALA A 226 0.02 26.95 -1.70
C ALA A 226 -0.95 27.55 -0.66
N VAL A 227 -0.41 27.93 0.49
CA VAL A 227 -1.15 28.68 1.54
C VAL A 227 -0.73 30.13 1.45
N ARG A 228 -1.68 30.99 1.04
CA ARG A 228 -1.42 32.42 0.78
C ARG A 228 -0.75 33.09 1.97
N GLY A 229 0.37 33.77 1.73
CA GLY A 229 1.13 34.49 2.74
C GLY A 229 1.96 33.64 3.68
N ILE A 230 1.87 32.29 3.61
CA ILE A 230 2.56 31.35 4.51
C ILE A 230 3.61 30.54 3.74
N GLY A 231 3.17 29.67 2.85
CA GLY A 231 4.06 28.73 2.16
C GLY A 231 3.30 27.59 1.51
N TYR A 232 3.64 26.36 1.86
CA TYR A 232 3.03 25.17 1.28
C TYR A 232 2.48 24.22 2.34
N GLN A 233 1.39 23.54 2.00
CA GLN A 233 0.76 22.50 2.80
C GLN A 233 0.69 21.19 2.00
N LEU A 234 1.07 20.09 2.64
CA LEU A 234 0.87 18.74 2.13
C LEU A 234 -0.55 18.29 2.46
N CYS A 235 -1.35 18.02 1.43
CA CYS A 235 -2.76 17.63 1.54
C CYS A 235 -2.98 16.13 1.50
N ILE A 236 -1.92 15.36 1.26
CA ILE A 236 -1.92 13.90 1.30
C ILE A 236 -1.18 13.41 2.54
N ARG A 237 -1.56 12.26 3.05
CA ARG A 237 -0.78 11.61 4.11
C ARG A 237 0.32 10.77 3.48
N VAL A 238 1.54 10.97 3.97
CA VAL A 238 2.73 10.26 3.51
C VAL A 238 3.34 9.52 4.69
N ARG A 239 3.53 8.21 4.52
CA ARG A 239 4.25 7.36 5.46
C ARG A 239 5.67 7.11 4.95
N MET A 240 6.65 7.26 5.81
CA MET A 240 8.04 6.88 5.53
C MET A 240 8.26 5.39 5.79
N VAL A 241 8.94 4.69 4.87
CA VAL A 241 9.21 3.25 4.89
C VAL A 241 10.65 2.96 4.46
#